data_cf9519b37519719d9e69f7d6cf32578c
#
_entry.id   cf9519b37519719d9e69f7d6cf32578c
#
_cell.length_a   1.000
_cell.length_b   1.000
_cell.length_c   1.000
_cell.angle_alpha   90.00
_cell.angle_beta   90.00
_cell.angle_gamma   90.00
#
_symmetry.space_group_name_H-M   'P 1'
#
loop_
_entity.id
_entity.type
_entity.pdbx_description
1 polymer ?
#
loop_
_entity_poly.entity_id
_entity_poly.type
_entity_poly.pdbx_seq_one_letter_code
_entity_poly.pdbx_strand_id
1 'polypeptide(L)'
;MSRIATGICAAVAVAAGGYWLSLSNSNPAYPLISSAEAQEADLDTSTIVEMTLGAEDAPVEIIEYASYTCPHCANFHSGAYKQLKKDFIDTGKVKFIYREVYFDRYGLWASMVARCGGPEKFFGISDLIYEGQSEWTKAGGPAEIVDELRKIGRLAGIDNDQLEACLQDGTRAQTLVAWYQENAERDGIQATPSFIVNGKP
;
A
#
# COMPACT_ATOMS: atom_id res chain seq x y z
N MET A 1 81.09 -2.20 -32.88
CA MET A 1 81.81 -1.04 -33.39
C MET A 1 80.79 0.08 -33.64
N SER A 2 81.02 1.14 -32.90
CA SER A 2 80.81 2.56 -33.25
C SER A 2 79.39 3.08 -33.33
N ARG A 3 78.98 3.87 -32.42
CA ARG A 3 79.15 5.30 -32.06
C ARG A 3 77.91 6.10 -32.47
N ILE A 4 77.16 6.57 -31.46
CA ILE A 4 76.94 7.96 -31.11
C ILE A 4 76.31 8.83 -32.20
N ALA A 5 75.13 9.35 -31.96
CA ALA A 5 74.81 10.78 -32.12
C ALA A 5 73.65 11.16 -31.21
N THR A 6 74.07 11.89 -30.20
CA THR A 6 73.30 12.76 -29.32
C THR A 6 72.83 13.98 -30.11
N GLY A 7 71.63 14.46 -29.85
CA GLY A 7 71.36 15.82 -30.28
C GLY A 7 69.88 16.22 -30.26
N ILE A 8 69.47 16.82 -29.14
CA ILE A 8 68.66 18.07 -29.05
C ILE A 8 67.39 18.14 -29.85
N CYS A 9 66.28 18.03 -29.16
CA CYS A 9 65.06 18.81 -29.35
C CYS A 9 64.18 18.75 -28.07
N ALA A 10 64.69 19.37 -27.03
CA ALA A 10 63.80 19.75 -25.91
C ALA A 10 63.57 21.26 -26.06
N ALA A 11 62.38 21.67 -26.42
CA ALA A 11 61.80 23.00 -26.16
C ALA A 11 60.68 23.42 -27.13
N VAL A 12 59.64 22.64 -27.36
CA VAL A 12 58.38 23.19 -27.96
C VAL A 12 57.11 22.59 -27.40
N ALA A 13 57.14 21.85 -26.33
CA ALA A 13 55.96 21.13 -25.85
C ALA A 13 55.23 21.79 -24.65
N VAL A 14 55.52 23.05 -24.26
CA VAL A 14 54.91 23.68 -23.06
C VAL A 14 53.87 24.75 -23.40
N ALA A 15 53.75 25.19 -24.64
CA ALA A 15 52.77 26.25 -25.00
C ALA A 15 51.39 25.74 -25.50
N ALA A 16 51.25 24.45 -25.85
CA ALA A 16 49.98 23.91 -26.35
C ALA A 16 49.11 23.22 -25.27
N GLY A 17 49.71 22.88 -24.13
CA GLY A 17 48.97 22.19 -23.03
C GLY A 17 48.07 23.11 -22.18
N GLY A 18 48.42 24.40 -22.14
CA GLY A 18 47.68 25.40 -21.33
C GLY A 18 46.34 25.85 -21.95
N TYR A 19 46.26 25.77 -23.28
CA TYR A 19 45.02 26.23 -23.97
C TYR A 19 43.92 25.17 -23.99
N TRP A 20 44.29 23.89 -23.88
CA TRP A 20 43.31 22.77 -23.84
C TRP A 20 42.64 22.59 -22.48
N LEU A 21 43.31 23.02 -21.39
CA LEU A 21 42.72 22.94 -20.05
C LEU A 21 41.74 24.06 -19.73
N SER A 22 41.76 25.14 -20.52
CA SER A 22 40.82 26.26 -20.32
C SER A 22 39.49 26.10 -21.09
N LEU A 23 39.37 25.11 -22.00
CA LEU A 23 38.17 24.88 -22.79
C LEU A 23 37.32 23.71 -22.31
N SER A 24 37.77 23.00 -21.28
CA SER A 24 37.04 21.82 -20.75
C SER A 24 36.20 22.12 -19.51
N ASN A 25 36.02 23.38 -19.15
CA ASN A 25 35.29 23.76 -17.92
C ASN A 25 33.95 24.43 -18.19
N SER A 26 33.30 24.09 -19.30
CA SER A 26 31.85 24.23 -19.46
C SER A 26 31.17 22.88 -19.17
N ASN A 27 31.32 22.43 -17.92
CA ASN A 27 30.32 21.50 -17.40
C ASN A 27 28.97 22.25 -17.45
N PRO A 28 27.99 21.78 -18.26
CA PRO A 28 26.65 22.19 -17.97
C PRO A 28 26.42 21.72 -16.52
N ALA A 29 26.23 22.67 -15.61
CA ALA A 29 25.67 22.37 -14.31
C ALA A 29 24.36 21.62 -14.59
N TYR A 30 24.42 20.28 -14.56
CA TYR A 30 23.22 19.54 -14.28
C TYR A 30 22.71 20.18 -13.00
N PRO A 31 21.50 20.75 -12.98
CA PRO A 31 20.93 21.12 -11.72
C PRO A 31 21.04 19.83 -10.91
N LEU A 32 21.84 19.88 -9.85
CA LEU A 32 21.75 18.87 -8.80
C LEU A 32 20.25 18.79 -8.59
N ILE A 33 19.67 17.63 -8.99
CA ILE A 33 18.35 17.28 -8.54
C ILE A 33 18.56 17.31 -7.04
N SER A 34 18.25 18.47 -6.44
CA SER A 34 18.05 18.54 -5.00
C SER A 34 17.17 17.33 -4.78
N SER A 35 17.66 16.39 -3.97
CA SER A 35 16.81 15.37 -3.41
C SER A 35 15.49 16.08 -3.16
N ALA A 36 14.48 15.83 -3.98
CA ALA A 36 13.15 16.21 -3.64
C ALA A 36 13.00 15.53 -2.28
N GLU A 37 13.11 16.31 -1.23
CA GLU A 37 12.48 15.97 0.02
C GLU A 37 11.08 15.68 -0.44
N ALA A 38 10.75 14.36 -0.52
CA ALA A 38 9.40 13.94 -0.62
C ALA A 38 8.78 14.65 0.58
N GLN A 39 8.08 15.75 0.31
CA GLN A 39 7.24 16.38 1.29
C GLN A 39 6.39 15.20 1.76
N GLU A 40 6.64 14.72 2.99
CA GLU A 40 5.67 13.92 3.70
C GLU A 40 4.43 14.81 3.69
N ALA A 41 3.54 14.56 2.76
CA ALA A 41 2.24 15.18 2.76
C ALA A 41 1.70 14.86 4.15
N ASP A 42 1.35 15.89 4.90
CA ASP A 42 0.73 15.73 6.22
C ASP A 42 -0.59 14.99 5.98
N LEU A 43 -0.51 13.65 6.03
CA LEU A 43 -1.61 12.77 5.69
C LEU A 43 -2.54 12.73 6.88
N ASP A 44 -3.69 13.37 6.75
CA ASP A 44 -4.71 13.38 7.80
C ASP A 44 -5.41 12.02 7.91
N THR A 45 -4.85 11.13 8.75
CA THR A 45 -5.38 9.78 9.01
C THR A 45 -6.73 9.80 9.71
N SER A 46 -7.13 10.93 10.33
CA SER A 46 -8.46 11.09 10.96
C SER A 46 -9.61 11.06 9.97
N THR A 47 -9.32 11.23 8.68
CA THR A 47 -10.30 11.11 7.58
C THR A 47 -10.66 9.67 7.25
N ILE A 48 -9.91 8.69 7.77
CA ILE A 48 -10.20 7.27 7.56
C ILE A 48 -11.29 6.82 8.52
N VAL A 49 -12.41 6.41 7.96
CA VAL A 49 -13.55 5.88 8.72
C VAL A 49 -13.23 4.47 9.19
N GLU A 50 -13.42 4.19 10.49
CA GLU A 50 -13.38 2.83 11.03
C GLU A 50 -14.52 2.00 10.43
N MET A 51 -14.22 0.77 10.05
CA MET A 51 -15.22 -0.16 9.52
C MET A 51 -15.72 -1.06 10.64
N THR A 52 -16.98 -0.85 11.03
CA THR A 52 -17.58 -1.50 12.20
C THR A 52 -18.85 -2.25 11.86
N LEU A 53 -19.09 -3.34 12.57
CA LEU A 53 -20.34 -4.11 12.57
C LEU A 53 -20.82 -4.37 14.00
N GLY A 54 -22.12 -4.51 14.17
CA GLY A 54 -22.75 -4.79 15.45
C GLY A 54 -23.22 -3.53 16.17
N ALA A 55 -23.67 -3.68 17.39
CA ALA A 55 -24.17 -2.57 18.20
C ALA A 55 -23.01 -1.74 18.77
N GLU A 56 -23.13 -0.40 18.72
CA GLU A 56 -22.10 0.48 19.25
C GLU A 56 -21.89 0.32 20.76
N ASP A 57 -22.93 -0.06 21.49
CA ASP A 57 -22.92 -0.29 22.93
C ASP A 57 -22.74 -1.77 23.31
N ALA A 58 -22.29 -2.61 22.38
CA ALA A 58 -22.03 -4.02 22.65
C ALA A 58 -21.00 -4.19 23.79
N PRO A 59 -21.21 -5.15 24.71
CA PRO A 59 -20.35 -5.34 25.89
C PRO A 59 -18.93 -5.85 25.54
N VAL A 60 -18.74 -6.39 24.34
CA VAL A 60 -17.44 -6.88 23.85
C VAL A 60 -17.08 -6.19 22.55
N GLU A 61 -15.89 -5.62 22.50
CA GLU A 61 -15.29 -5.09 21.28
C GLU A 61 -14.20 -6.04 20.78
N ILE A 62 -14.23 -6.34 19.49
CA ILE A 62 -13.22 -7.14 18.81
C ILE A 62 -12.70 -6.34 17.63
N ILE A 63 -11.40 -6.05 17.62
CA ILE A 63 -10.70 -5.48 16.47
C ILE A 63 -9.96 -6.61 15.78
N GLU A 64 -10.24 -6.82 14.50
CA GLU A 64 -9.46 -7.70 13.64
C GLU A 64 -8.48 -6.89 12.79
N TYR A 65 -7.22 -7.25 12.84
CA TYR A 65 -6.20 -6.81 11.89
C TYR A 65 -6.02 -7.89 10.82
N ALA A 66 -6.36 -7.58 9.59
CA ALA A 66 -6.39 -8.56 8.50
C ALA A 66 -5.91 -8.00 7.16
N SER A 67 -5.38 -8.86 6.31
CA SER A 67 -5.00 -8.51 4.94
C SER A 67 -5.82 -9.30 3.93
N TYR A 68 -6.28 -8.63 2.89
CA TYR A 68 -7.00 -9.26 1.79
C TYR A 68 -6.14 -10.25 0.99
N THR A 69 -4.80 -10.18 1.09
CA THR A 69 -3.89 -11.15 0.47
C THR A 69 -3.44 -12.26 1.41
N CYS A 70 -3.87 -12.25 2.68
CA CYS A 70 -3.53 -13.27 3.66
C CYS A 70 -4.46 -14.50 3.57
N PRO A 71 -3.96 -15.72 3.25
CA PRO A 71 -4.80 -16.92 3.21
C PRO A 71 -5.44 -17.31 4.54
N HIS A 72 -4.76 -17.01 5.65
CA HIS A 72 -5.29 -17.29 6.99
C HIS A 72 -6.48 -16.39 7.32
N CYS A 73 -6.47 -15.13 6.86
CA CYS A 73 -7.61 -14.22 6.96
C CYS A 73 -8.79 -14.72 6.14
N ALA A 74 -8.56 -15.17 4.89
CA ALA A 74 -9.62 -15.77 4.08
C ALA A 74 -10.24 -17.02 4.76
N ASN A 75 -9.41 -17.88 5.36
CA ASN A 75 -9.89 -19.04 6.13
C ASN A 75 -10.74 -18.62 7.34
N PHE A 76 -10.33 -17.60 8.07
CA PHE A 76 -11.11 -17.06 9.18
C PHE A 76 -12.47 -16.53 8.69
N HIS A 77 -12.48 -15.72 7.63
CA HIS A 77 -13.70 -15.12 7.07
C HIS A 77 -14.64 -16.16 6.43
N SER A 78 -14.12 -17.23 5.85
CA SER A 78 -14.95 -18.33 5.32
C SER A 78 -15.54 -19.23 6.40
N GLY A 79 -14.98 -19.24 7.60
CA GLY A 79 -15.33 -20.14 8.69
C GLY A 79 -15.75 -19.43 9.97
N ALA A 80 -14.80 -19.24 10.90
CA ALA A 80 -15.08 -18.77 12.25
C ALA A 80 -15.76 -17.39 12.31
N TYR A 81 -15.44 -16.48 11.38
CA TYR A 81 -16.08 -15.18 11.28
C TYR A 81 -17.58 -15.30 11.02
N LYS A 82 -18.02 -16.21 10.14
CA LYS A 82 -19.46 -16.41 9.86
C LYS A 82 -20.23 -16.83 11.11
N GLN A 83 -19.58 -17.66 11.95
CA GLN A 83 -20.16 -18.08 13.23
C GLN A 83 -20.16 -16.90 14.23
N LEU A 84 -19.03 -16.18 14.36
CA LEU A 84 -18.91 -14.99 15.21
C LEU A 84 -19.97 -13.94 14.83
N LYS A 85 -20.12 -13.70 13.54
CA LYS A 85 -21.12 -12.74 13.05
C LYS A 85 -22.53 -13.15 13.46
N LYS A 86 -22.94 -14.38 13.16
CA LYS A 86 -24.27 -14.88 13.43
C LYS A 86 -24.63 -14.90 14.91
N ASP A 87 -23.72 -15.39 15.77
CA ASP A 87 -24.04 -15.71 17.17
C ASP A 87 -23.76 -14.56 18.13
N PHE A 88 -22.93 -13.58 17.71
CA PHE A 88 -22.47 -12.52 18.60
C PHE A 88 -22.63 -11.11 18.00
N ILE A 89 -22.22 -10.87 16.77
CA ILE A 89 -22.30 -9.52 16.18
C ILE A 89 -23.76 -9.19 15.87
N ASP A 90 -24.46 -10.04 15.12
CA ASP A 90 -25.86 -9.82 14.72
C ASP A 90 -26.83 -9.88 15.91
N THR A 91 -26.37 -10.41 17.07
CA THR A 91 -27.14 -10.42 18.31
C THR A 91 -26.82 -9.28 19.28
N GLY A 92 -25.96 -8.34 18.86
CA GLY A 92 -25.59 -7.17 19.66
C GLY A 92 -24.65 -7.44 20.83
N LYS A 93 -24.04 -8.63 20.90
CA LYS A 93 -23.08 -8.98 21.97
C LYS A 93 -21.66 -8.53 21.67
N VAL A 94 -21.33 -8.33 20.39
CA VAL A 94 -20.00 -7.94 19.91
C VAL A 94 -20.12 -6.75 18.97
N LYS A 95 -19.30 -5.74 19.21
CA LYS A 95 -18.92 -4.72 18.24
C LYS A 95 -17.64 -5.21 17.56
N PHE A 96 -17.70 -5.41 16.27
CA PHE A 96 -16.57 -5.89 15.47
C PHE A 96 -16.02 -4.75 14.64
N ILE A 97 -14.70 -4.55 14.71
CA ILE A 97 -13.96 -3.53 13.98
C ILE A 97 -12.96 -4.25 13.07
N TYR A 98 -12.92 -3.85 11.80
CA TYR A 98 -11.98 -4.38 10.83
C TYR A 98 -10.93 -3.33 10.47
N ARG A 99 -9.66 -3.69 10.63
CA ARG A 99 -8.51 -2.85 10.27
C ARG A 99 -7.62 -3.58 9.28
N GLU A 100 -7.44 -2.97 8.12
CA GLU A 100 -6.62 -3.53 7.06
C GLU A 100 -5.13 -3.49 7.41
N VAL A 101 -4.42 -4.54 6.96
CA VAL A 101 -2.96 -4.65 6.96
C VAL A 101 -2.48 -4.81 5.53
N TYR A 102 -1.50 -4.04 5.11
CA TYR A 102 -1.00 -4.04 3.75
C TYR A 102 0.39 -4.66 3.68
N PHE A 103 0.50 -5.92 3.25
CA PHE A 103 1.77 -6.59 2.96
C PHE A 103 2.28 -6.24 1.55
N ASP A 104 1.36 -5.88 0.67
CA ASP A 104 1.62 -5.62 -0.73
C ASP A 104 0.57 -4.67 -1.32
N ARG A 105 0.82 -4.21 -2.56
CA ARG A 105 -0.08 -3.31 -3.27
C ARG A 105 -1.44 -3.92 -3.60
N TYR A 106 -1.51 -5.24 -3.75
CA TYR A 106 -2.76 -5.90 -4.13
C TYR A 106 -3.77 -5.89 -2.97
N GLY A 107 -3.27 -6.10 -1.73
CA GLY A 107 -4.07 -5.92 -0.53
C GLY A 107 -4.59 -4.49 -0.38
N LEU A 108 -3.76 -3.49 -0.70
CA LEU A 108 -4.18 -2.08 -0.70
C LEU A 108 -5.25 -1.81 -1.78
N TRP A 109 -5.09 -2.31 -3.00
CA TRP A 109 -6.10 -2.13 -4.06
C TRP A 109 -7.43 -2.83 -3.69
N ALA A 110 -7.38 -4.01 -3.09
CA ALA A 110 -8.55 -4.69 -2.58
C ALA A 110 -9.28 -3.85 -1.50
N SER A 111 -8.51 -3.24 -0.59
CA SER A 111 -9.05 -2.31 0.40
C SER A 111 -9.70 -1.07 -0.23
N MET A 112 -9.07 -0.47 -1.25
CA MET A 112 -9.64 0.67 -1.96
C MET A 112 -10.98 0.30 -2.60
N VAL A 113 -11.11 -0.90 -3.16
CA VAL A 113 -12.37 -1.42 -3.70
C VAL A 113 -13.40 -1.67 -2.59
N ALA A 114 -13.01 -2.29 -1.48
CA ALA A 114 -13.90 -2.53 -0.35
C ALA A 114 -14.45 -1.23 0.23
N ARG A 115 -13.59 -0.22 0.40
CA ARG A 115 -13.96 1.10 0.93
C ARG A 115 -14.70 1.98 -0.06
N CYS A 116 -14.63 1.69 -1.35
CA CYS A 116 -15.30 2.46 -2.41
C CYS A 116 -16.82 2.44 -2.26
N GLY A 117 -17.37 1.35 -1.71
CA GLY A 117 -18.80 1.23 -1.43
C GLY A 117 -19.30 1.99 -0.20
N GLY A 118 -18.38 2.61 0.55
CA GLY A 118 -18.70 3.22 1.85
C GLY A 118 -18.95 2.19 2.96
N PRO A 119 -19.16 2.64 4.22
CA PRO A 119 -19.33 1.74 5.37
C PRO A 119 -20.46 0.72 5.21
N GLU A 120 -21.56 1.11 4.59
CA GLU A 120 -22.74 0.27 4.38
C GLU A 120 -22.47 -0.98 3.53
N LYS A 121 -21.56 -0.87 2.54
CA LYS A 121 -21.23 -1.97 1.63
C LYS A 121 -19.93 -2.66 1.96
N PHE A 122 -19.10 -2.06 2.84
CA PHE A 122 -17.73 -2.50 3.10
C PHE A 122 -17.63 -3.99 3.42
N PHE A 123 -18.39 -4.49 4.40
CA PHE A 123 -18.32 -5.89 4.82
C PHE A 123 -18.82 -6.85 3.76
N GLY A 124 -19.86 -6.48 3.02
CA GLY A 124 -20.33 -7.29 1.89
C GLY A 124 -19.30 -7.39 0.76
N ILE A 125 -18.58 -6.31 0.47
CA ILE A 125 -17.50 -6.32 -0.51
C ILE A 125 -16.29 -7.11 0.02
N SER A 126 -15.96 -6.97 1.29
CA SER A 126 -14.89 -7.73 1.95
C SER A 126 -15.14 -9.22 1.90
N ASP A 127 -16.39 -9.67 2.12
CA ASP A 127 -16.78 -11.08 1.97
C ASP A 127 -16.51 -11.58 0.54
N LEU A 128 -16.93 -10.83 -0.49
CA LEU A 128 -16.68 -11.19 -1.89
C LEU A 128 -15.17 -11.24 -2.22
N ILE A 129 -14.37 -10.30 -1.68
CA ILE A 129 -12.92 -10.28 -1.87
C ILE A 129 -12.28 -11.52 -1.25
N TYR A 130 -12.66 -11.90 -0.02
CA TYR A 130 -12.14 -13.11 0.62
C TYR A 130 -12.62 -14.40 -0.04
N GLU A 131 -13.87 -14.49 -0.45
CA GLU A 131 -14.41 -15.64 -1.17
C GLU A 131 -13.67 -15.87 -2.50
N GLY A 132 -13.35 -14.81 -3.23
CA GLY A 132 -12.59 -14.86 -4.48
C GLY A 132 -11.06 -14.86 -4.32
N GLN A 133 -10.51 -14.81 -3.09
CA GLN A 133 -9.09 -14.56 -2.87
C GLN A 133 -8.15 -15.48 -3.65
N SER A 134 -8.44 -16.79 -3.67
CA SER A 134 -7.60 -17.76 -4.35
C SER A 134 -7.56 -17.60 -5.87
N GLU A 135 -8.54 -16.92 -6.44
CA GLU A 135 -8.68 -16.66 -7.86
C GLU A 135 -8.04 -15.31 -8.23
N TRP A 136 -8.51 -14.21 -7.62
CA TRP A 136 -8.05 -12.90 -7.99
C TRP A 136 -6.56 -12.67 -7.67
N THR A 137 -6.03 -13.25 -6.58
CA THR A 137 -4.60 -13.13 -6.24
C THR A 137 -3.69 -13.86 -7.22
N LYS A 138 -4.21 -14.78 -8.04
CA LYS A 138 -3.48 -15.57 -9.02
C LYS A 138 -3.88 -15.27 -10.47
N ALA A 139 -4.62 -14.19 -10.69
CA ALA A 139 -5.14 -13.85 -12.02
C ALA A 139 -4.04 -13.52 -13.06
N GLY A 140 -2.81 -13.32 -12.61
CA GLY A 140 -1.69 -13.00 -13.49
C GLY A 140 -0.87 -11.81 -12.99
N GLY A 141 -0.63 -10.81 -13.84
CA GLY A 141 0.07 -9.60 -13.46
C GLY A 141 -0.84 -8.55 -12.81
N PRO A 142 -0.28 -7.35 -12.52
CA PRO A 142 -1.02 -6.28 -11.86
C PRO A 142 -2.31 -5.87 -12.56
N ALA A 143 -2.33 -5.89 -13.90
CA ALA A 143 -3.49 -5.49 -14.68
C ALA A 143 -4.65 -6.49 -14.50
N GLU A 144 -4.34 -7.79 -14.59
CA GLU A 144 -5.32 -8.86 -14.44
C GLU A 144 -5.90 -8.89 -13.01
N ILE A 145 -5.06 -8.67 -12.00
CA ILE A 145 -5.49 -8.60 -10.59
C ILE A 145 -6.45 -7.43 -10.38
N VAL A 146 -6.12 -6.23 -10.87
CA VAL A 146 -7.01 -5.09 -10.71
C VAL A 146 -8.33 -5.26 -11.48
N ASP A 147 -8.30 -5.98 -12.62
CA ASP A 147 -9.51 -6.28 -13.38
C ASP A 147 -10.45 -7.25 -12.62
N GLU A 148 -9.89 -8.24 -11.92
CA GLU A 148 -10.69 -9.09 -11.02
C GLU A 148 -11.28 -8.29 -9.86
N LEU A 149 -10.51 -7.41 -9.22
CA LEU A 149 -11.02 -6.54 -8.17
C LEU A 149 -12.14 -5.60 -8.68
N ARG A 150 -12.03 -5.08 -9.91
CA ARG A 150 -13.10 -4.33 -10.57
C ARG A 150 -14.37 -5.17 -10.75
N LYS A 151 -14.24 -6.44 -11.13
CA LYS A 151 -15.39 -7.34 -11.23
C LYS A 151 -16.11 -7.49 -9.90
N ILE A 152 -15.34 -7.67 -8.81
CA ILE A 152 -15.89 -7.76 -7.45
C ILE A 152 -16.63 -6.47 -7.09
N GLY A 153 -16.04 -5.30 -7.33
CA GLY A 153 -16.69 -4.01 -7.07
C GLY A 153 -18.02 -3.86 -7.83
N ARG A 154 -18.04 -4.26 -9.12
CA ARG A 154 -19.27 -4.25 -9.93
C ARG A 154 -20.34 -5.23 -9.41
N LEU A 155 -19.95 -6.44 -8.98
CA LEU A 155 -20.85 -7.40 -8.34
C LEU A 155 -21.51 -6.80 -7.09
N ALA A 156 -20.78 -5.99 -6.35
CA ALA A 156 -21.30 -5.26 -5.19
C ALA A 156 -22.13 -4.01 -5.56
N GLY A 157 -22.34 -3.75 -6.85
CA GLY A 157 -23.15 -2.64 -7.33
C GLY A 157 -22.45 -1.27 -7.23
N ILE A 158 -21.12 -1.23 -7.37
CA ILE A 158 -20.37 0.01 -7.57
C ILE A 158 -20.29 0.26 -9.09
N ASP A 159 -20.62 1.46 -9.53
CA ASP A 159 -20.49 1.81 -10.94
C ASP A 159 -19.02 1.97 -11.37
N ASN A 160 -18.78 1.91 -12.69
CA ASN A 160 -17.43 1.93 -13.21
C ASN A 160 -16.69 3.24 -12.91
N ASP A 161 -17.35 4.38 -13.05
CA ASP A 161 -16.71 5.69 -12.87
C ASP A 161 -16.31 5.89 -11.42
N GLN A 162 -17.18 5.51 -10.48
CA GLN A 162 -16.89 5.52 -9.05
C GLN A 162 -15.72 4.58 -8.72
N LEU A 163 -15.70 3.38 -9.30
CA LEU A 163 -14.67 2.38 -9.05
C LEU A 163 -13.30 2.84 -9.56
N GLU A 164 -13.24 3.43 -10.76
CA GLU A 164 -12.01 4.02 -11.29
C GLU A 164 -11.54 5.21 -10.45
N ALA A 165 -12.44 6.09 -10.02
CA ALA A 165 -12.09 7.19 -9.14
C ALA A 165 -11.48 6.70 -7.82
N CYS A 166 -12.07 5.66 -7.21
CA CYS A 166 -11.52 5.04 -5.99
C CYS A 166 -10.12 4.44 -6.23
N LEU A 167 -9.93 3.67 -7.30
CA LEU A 167 -8.66 2.99 -7.58
C LEU A 167 -7.53 3.96 -7.99
N GLN A 168 -7.87 5.15 -8.49
CA GLN A 168 -6.92 6.18 -8.89
C GLN A 168 -6.63 7.21 -7.80
N ASP A 169 -7.31 7.13 -6.66
CA ASP A 169 -7.10 8.04 -5.53
C ASP A 169 -5.80 7.72 -4.78
N GLY A 170 -4.69 8.26 -5.29
CA GLY A 170 -3.37 8.07 -4.71
C GLY A 170 -3.23 8.68 -3.31
N THR A 171 -3.93 9.79 -3.02
CA THR A 171 -3.94 10.42 -1.70
C THR A 171 -4.61 9.50 -0.69
N ARG A 172 -5.77 8.95 -1.06
CA ARG A 172 -6.48 7.99 -0.22
C ARG A 172 -5.65 6.74 0.05
N ALA A 173 -4.97 6.21 -0.98
CA ALA A 173 -4.08 5.06 -0.83
C ALA A 173 -2.95 5.33 0.17
N GLN A 174 -2.29 6.47 0.09
CA GLN A 174 -1.23 6.87 1.02
C GLN A 174 -1.78 7.06 2.45
N THR A 175 -2.93 7.71 2.60
CA THR A 175 -3.57 7.92 3.90
C THR A 175 -3.97 6.58 4.55
N LEU A 176 -4.48 5.62 3.78
CA LEU A 176 -4.78 4.27 4.27
C LEU A 176 -3.53 3.54 4.77
N VAL A 177 -2.40 3.67 4.06
CA VAL A 177 -1.13 3.08 4.49
C VAL A 177 -0.63 3.72 5.79
N ALA A 178 -0.67 5.05 5.89
CA ALA A 178 -0.28 5.76 7.12
C ALA A 178 -1.17 5.35 8.29
N TRP A 179 -2.49 5.34 8.11
CA TRP A 179 -3.46 4.91 9.12
C TRP A 179 -3.25 3.47 9.59
N TYR A 180 -2.96 2.56 8.67
CA TYR A 180 -2.59 1.18 9.01
C TYR A 180 -1.33 1.15 9.88
N GLN A 181 -0.27 1.86 9.48
CA GLN A 181 1.01 1.86 10.21
C GLN A 181 0.84 2.39 11.63
N GLU A 182 0.14 3.52 11.82
CA GLU A 182 -0.16 4.09 13.14
C GLU A 182 -0.89 3.10 14.05
N ASN A 183 -1.94 2.46 13.52
CA ASN A 183 -2.74 1.52 14.28
C ASN A 183 -1.96 0.23 14.61
N ALA A 184 -1.24 -0.33 13.63
CA ALA A 184 -0.48 -1.56 13.82
C ALA A 184 0.69 -1.38 14.80
N GLU A 185 1.37 -0.24 14.76
CA GLU A 185 2.43 0.11 15.70
C GLU A 185 1.87 0.27 17.12
N ARG A 186 0.80 1.07 17.27
CA ARG A 186 0.15 1.30 18.56
C ARG A 186 -0.29 0.00 19.22
N ASP A 187 -0.85 -0.92 18.46
CA ASP A 187 -1.45 -2.16 18.95
C ASP A 187 -0.48 -3.35 18.86
N GLY A 188 0.78 -3.13 18.44
CA GLY A 188 1.84 -4.14 18.40
C GLY A 188 1.59 -5.28 17.42
N ILE A 189 0.94 -5.01 16.29
CA ILE A 189 0.53 -6.02 15.30
C ILE A 189 1.72 -6.48 14.47
N GLN A 190 2.00 -7.79 14.46
CA GLN A 190 3.12 -8.40 13.74
C GLN A 190 2.69 -9.46 12.70
N ALA A 191 1.45 -9.90 12.74
CA ALA A 191 0.92 -10.94 11.86
C ALA A 191 -0.58 -10.75 11.62
N THR A 192 -1.14 -11.47 10.63
CA THR A 192 -2.58 -11.50 10.36
C THR A 192 -3.10 -12.93 10.19
N PRO A 193 -4.34 -13.21 10.61
CA PRO A 193 -5.18 -12.30 11.38
C PRO A 193 -4.65 -12.14 12.81
N SER A 194 -4.78 -10.92 13.37
CA SER A 194 -4.57 -10.64 14.80
C SER A 194 -5.82 -10.00 15.38
N PHE A 195 -6.07 -10.25 16.66
CA PHE A 195 -7.28 -9.78 17.32
C PHE A 195 -6.95 -9.01 18.59
N ILE A 196 -7.63 -7.90 18.80
CA ILE A 196 -7.64 -7.17 20.08
C ILE A 196 -9.05 -7.30 20.65
N VAL A 197 -9.18 -7.87 21.83
CA VAL A 197 -10.47 -8.05 22.50
C VAL A 197 -10.52 -7.18 23.74
N ASN A 198 -11.44 -6.23 23.78
CA ASN A 198 -11.56 -5.25 24.88
C ASN A 198 -10.20 -4.60 25.23
N GLY A 199 -9.45 -4.19 24.20
CA GLY A 199 -8.13 -3.56 24.34
C GLY A 199 -6.99 -4.51 24.73
N LYS A 200 -7.19 -5.83 24.67
CA LYS A 200 -6.14 -6.84 24.96
C LYS A 200 -5.88 -7.73 23.74
N PRO A 201 -4.60 -7.96 23.37
CA PRO A 201 -4.23 -8.86 22.28
C PRO A 201 -4.51 -10.33 22.62
#